data_b9cd10efeb0aded915057cbb7b505106
#
_entry.id   b9cd10efeb0aded915057cbb7b505106
#
_cell.length_a   1.000
_cell.length_b   1.000
_cell.length_c   1.000
_cell.angle_alpha   90.00
_cell.angle_beta   90.00
_cell.angle_gamma   90.00
#
_symmetry.space_group_name_H-M   'P 1'
#
loop_
_entity.id
_entity.type
_entity.pdbx_description
1 polymer ?
#
loop_
_entity_poly.entity_id
_entity_poly.type
_entity_poly.pdbx_seq_one_letter_code
_entity_poly.pdbx_strand_id
1 'polypeptide(L)'
;YYERHRTQPAAAKFVVRAAYHMARAKRAVRSPTTNTWWKRTIESFERYRQVAPRQDGRSAALGSPEASMAAEADYTMLDAELKAKFDYESGFHRYKGTVVEVVKEYQNDAIEAKRWYDRLQHVVDAYLSQEWATVAIARQGSVYDSLRTGLYNTRPPELKMFTDAQERALRAAEESDNLDLQDKADEIRLSVQTAWRDKRDQELDSADQVAVDRYATAVILARRYNLSNAAVTRAIRRLAFLTDVVGEAKMAQFTAGKPELEYTPGMFQRMRPGVVTAP
;
A
#
# COMPACT_ATOMS: atom_id res chain seq x y z
N TYR A 1 -33.24 -7.91 -15.66
CA TYR A 1 -33.35 -8.53 -14.33
C TYR A 1 -33.14 -7.51 -13.21
N TYR A 2 -32.02 -6.80 -13.15
CA TYR A 2 -31.68 -5.84 -12.11
C TYR A 2 -32.80 -4.83 -11.85
N GLU A 3 -33.20 -4.07 -12.84
CA GLU A 3 -34.20 -3.01 -12.70
C GLU A 3 -35.59 -3.54 -12.25
N ARG A 4 -35.95 -4.75 -12.69
CA ARG A 4 -37.24 -5.39 -12.34
C ARG A 4 -37.27 -5.93 -10.91
N HIS A 5 -36.10 -6.37 -10.36
CA HIS A 5 -36.06 -7.12 -9.11
C HIS A 5 -35.28 -6.43 -7.98
N ARG A 6 -34.70 -5.24 -8.25
CA ARG A 6 -33.77 -4.57 -7.31
C ARG A 6 -34.36 -4.27 -5.93
N THR A 7 -35.67 -4.23 -5.78
CA THR A 7 -36.36 -3.97 -4.52
C THR A 7 -36.96 -5.21 -3.86
N GLN A 8 -36.86 -6.37 -4.50
CA GLN A 8 -37.46 -7.62 -4.01
C GLN A 8 -36.51 -8.35 -3.07
N PRO A 9 -36.86 -8.54 -1.76
CA PRO A 9 -35.96 -9.21 -0.79
C PRO A 9 -35.57 -10.63 -1.23
N ALA A 10 -36.51 -11.42 -1.76
CA ALA A 10 -36.26 -12.79 -2.22
C ALA A 10 -35.27 -12.86 -3.40
N ALA A 11 -35.14 -11.78 -4.19
CA ALA A 11 -34.22 -11.68 -5.31
C ALA A 11 -32.87 -11.02 -4.95
N ALA A 12 -32.69 -10.53 -3.72
CA ALA A 12 -31.55 -9.68 -3.33
C ALA A 12 -30.19 -10.29 -3.68
N LYS A 13 -29.99 -11.57 -3.42
CA LYS A 13 -28.78 -12.32 -3.79
C LYS A 13 -28.49 -12.26 -5.31
N PHE A 14 -29.49 -12.50 -6.12
CA PHE A 14 -29.36 -12.51 -7.58
C PHE A 14 -29.20 -11.09 -8.17
N VAL A 15 -29.72 -10.08 -7.48
CA VAL A 15 -29.54 -8.67 -7.84
C VAL A 15 -28.09 -8.25 -7.70
N VAL A 16 -27.37 -8.71 -6.65
CA VAL A 16 -25.93 -8.50 -6.52
C VAL A 16 -25.18 -9.06 -7.73
N ARG A 17 -25.44 -10.31 -8.07
CA ARG A 17 -24.82 -10.98 -9.24
C ARG A 17 -25.09 -10.22 -10.53
N ALA A 18 -26.34 -9.84 -10.76
CA ALA A 18 -26.72 -9.10 -11.97
C ALA A 18 -25.99 -7.76 -12.07
N ALA A 19 -25.92 -6.99 -10.99
CA ALA A 19 -25.18 -5.73 -10.94
C ALA A 19 -23.69 -5.92 -11.21
N TYR A 20 -23.08 -6.93 -10.58
CA TYR A 20 -21.67 -7.28 -10.73
C TYR A 20 -21.32 -7.66 -12.18
N HIS A 21 -22.09 -8.57 -12.79
CA HIS A 21 -21.84 -8.97 -14.17
C HIS A 21 -22.02 -7.81 -15.16
N MET A 22 -22.97 -6.92 -14.90
CA MET A 22 -23.11 -5.68 -15.67
C MET A 22 -21.89 -4.77 -15.50
N ALA A 23 -21.35 -4.61 -14.27
CA ALA A 23 -20.14 -3.84 -14.05
C ALA A 23 -18.96 -4.42 -14.83
N ARG A 24 -18.76 -5.73 -14.77
CA ARG A 24 -17.69 -6.42 -15.51
C ARG A 24 -17.83 -6.29 -17.02
N ALA A 25 -19.03 -6.45 -17.56
CA ALA A 25 -19.30 -6.26 -18.98
C ALA A 25 -19.03 -4.81 -19.42
N LYS A 26 -19.46 -3.83 -18.62
CA LYS A 26 -19.19 -2.39 -18.89
C LYS A 26 -17.73 -2.06 -18.82
N ARG A 27 -16.98 -2.66 -17.87
CA ARG A 27 -15.52 -2.52 -17.77
C ARG A 27 -14.82 -3.08 -19.02
N ALA A 28 -15.21 -4.25 -19.50
CA ALA A 28 -14.61 -4.88 -20.67
C ALA A 28 -14.70 -3.99 -21.93
N VAL A 29 -15.80 -3.24 -22.09
CA VAL A 29 -16.01 -2.29 -23.20
C VAL A 29 -15.62 -0.85 -22.84
N ARG A 30 -14.95 -0.62 -21.72
CA ARG A 30 -14.51 0.71 -21.23
C ARG A 30 -15.64 1.74 -21.16
N SER A 31 -16.86 1.30 -20.80
CA SER A 31 -18.03 2.17 -20.71
C SER A 31 -17.89 3.21 -19.60
N PRO A 32 -18.33 4.47 -19.81
CA PRO A 32 -18.34 5.49 -18.77
C PRO A 32 -19.28 5.15 -17.60
N THR A 33 -20.25 4.23 -17.80
CA THR A 33 -21.18 3.80 -16.75
C THR A 33 -20.63 2.67 -15.85
N THR A 34 -19.39 2.24 -16.03
CA THR A 34 -18.77 1.16 -15.25
C THR A 34 -18.85 1.43 -13.75
N ASN A 35 -18.45 2.63 -13.30
CA ASN A 35 -18.47 2.99 -11.89
C ASN A 35 -19.89 3.03 -11.30
N THR A 36 -20.90 3.39 -12.10
CA THR A 36 -22.30 3.32 -11.66
C THR A 36 -22.70 1.88 -11.33
N TRP A 37 -22.26 0.91 -12.14
CA TRP A 37 -22.56 -0.50 -11.90
C TRP A 37 -21.75 -1.09 -10.73
N TRP A 38 -20.52 -0.64 -10.50
CA TRP A 38 -19.79 -1.00 -9.28
C TRP A 38 -20.51 -0.51 -8.03
N LYS A 39 -20.95 0.75 -7.99
CA LYS A 39 -21.77 1.28 -6.87
C LYS A 39 -23.07 0.47 -6.67
N ARG A 40 -23.78 0.15 -7.75
CA ARG A 40 -24.99 -0.69 -7.67
C ARG A 40 -24.70 -2.08 -7.10
N THR A 41 -23.53 -2.66 -7.37
CA THR A 41 -23.12 -3.95 -6.80
C THR A 41 -22.98 -3.84 -5.27
N ILE A 42 -22.30 -2.82 -4.79
CA ILE A 42 -22.11 -2.56 -3.36
C ILE A 42 -23.44 -2.31 -2.67
N GLU A 43 -24.28 -1.42 -3.21
CA GLU A 43 -25.61 -1.11 -2.67
C GLU A 43 -26.53 -2.32 -2.64
N SER A 44 -26.46 -3.17 -3.66
CA SER A 44 -27.25 -4.41 -3.72
C SER A 44 -26.78 -5.42 -2.67
N PHE A 45 -25.47 -5.49 -2.43
CA PHE A 45 -24.92 -6.35 -1.37
C PHE A 45 -25.35 -5.87 0.01
N GLU A 46 -25.37 -4.57 0.29
CA GLU A 46 -25.84 -4.04 1.58
C GLU A 46 -27.31 -4.43 1.83
N ARG A 47 -28.16 -4.37 0.81
CA ARG A 47 -29.54 -4.85 0.90
C ARG A 47 -29.62 -6.35 1.14
N TYR A 48 -28.80 -7.15 0.41
CA TYR A 48 -28.73 -8.58 0.60
C TYR A 48 -28.28 -8.92 2.02
N ARG A 49 -27.28 -8.23 2.56
CA ARG A 49 -26.80 -8.40 3.94
C ARG A 49 -27.85 -8.16 5.00
N GLN A 50 -28.80 -7.22 4.76
CA GLN A 50 -29.88 -6.91 5.66
C GLN A 50 -30.97 -8.01 5.70
N VAL A 51 -31.27 -8.64 4.56
CA VAL A 51 -32.34 -9.63 4.42
C VAL A 51 -31.85 -11.08 4.52
N ALA A 52 -30.53 -11.31 4.41
CA ALA A 52 -29.95 -12.63 4.54
C ALA A 52 -30.15 -13.21 5.95
N PRO A 53 -30.35 -14.52 6.08
CA PRO A 53 -30.42 -15.17 7.39
C PRO A 53 -29.23 -14.80 8.27
N ARG A 54 -29.46 -14.80 9.58
CA ARG A 54 -28.37 -14.66 10.55
C ARG A 54 -27.99 -16.00 11.12
N GLN A 55 -26.67 -16.25 11.19
CA GLN A 55 -26.08 -17.42 11.82
C GLN A 55 -25.05 -16.92 12.84
N ASP A 56 -25.15 -17.35 14.10
CA ASP A 56 -24.30 -16.92 15.21
C ASP A 56 -24.19 -15.38 15.32
N GLY A 57 -25.32 -14.69 15.13
CA GLY A 57 -25.43 -13.23 15.19
C GLY A 57 -24.90 -12.48 13.97
N ARG A 58 -24.27 -13.19 13.00
CA ARG A 58 -23.73 -12.61 11.76
C ARG A 58 -24.63 -12.89 10.57
N SER A 59 -24.66 -11.97 9.62
CA SER A 59 -25.37 -12.20 8.35
C SER A 59 -24.68 -13.29 7.54
N ALA A 60 -25.43 -14.28 7.04
CA ALA A 60 -24.96 -15.32 6.14
C ALA A 60 -24.49 -14.75 4.76
N ALA A 61 -24.75 -13.49 4.49
CA ALA A 61 -24.20 -12.79 3.31
C ALA A 61 -22.67 -12.58 3.41
N LEU A 62 -22.12 -12.42 4.62
CA LEU A 62 -20.69 -12.21 4.83
C LEU A 62 -19.90 -13.47 4.45
N GLY A 63 -18.77 -13.30 3.76
CA GLY A 63 -17.96 -14.40 3.25
C GLY A 63 -18.59 -15.17 2.08
N SER A 64 -19.79 -14.79 1.62
CA SER A 64 -20.44 -15.42 0.47
C SER A 64 -19.79 -15.03 -0.86
N PRO A 65 -20.08 -15.75 -1.97
CA PRO A 65 -19.65 -15.32 -3.29
C PRO A 65 -20.12 -13.90 -3.65
N GLU A 66 -21.29 -13.47 -3.20
CA GLU A 66 -21.82 -12.13 -3.39
C GLU A 66 -21.04 -11.08 -2.58
N ALA A 67 -20.55 -11.43 -1.39
CA ALA A 67 -19.63 -10.59 -0.63
C ALA A 67 -18.31 -10.39 -1.39
N SER A 68 -17.76 -11.43 -2.00
CA SER A 68 -16.58 -11.32 -2.86
C SER A 68 -16.81 -10.42 -4.07
N MET A 69 -17.97 -10.49 -4.70
CA MET A 69 -18.33 -9.60 -5.81
C MET A 69 -18.42 -8.13 -5.38
N ALA A 70 -19.01 -7.88 -4.21
CA ALA A 70 -19.09 -6.53 -3.65
C ALA A 70 -17.71 -6.01 -3.21
N ALA A 71 -16.89 -6.86 -2.60
CA ALA A 71 -15.51 -6.53 -2.24
C ALA A 71 -14.65 -6.18 -3.46
N GLU A 72 -14.77 -6.93 -4.58
CA GLU A 72 -14.13 -6.58 -5.85
C GLU A 72 -14.56 -5.20 -6.35
N ALA A 73 -15.85 -4.93 -6.29
CA ALA A 73 -16.41 -3.66 -6.75
C ALA A 73 -15.87 -2.49 -5.93
N ASP A 74 -15.91 -2.60 -4.60
CA ASP A 74 -15.44 -1.57 -3.67
C ASP A 74 -13.93 -1.37 -3.79
N TYR A 75 -13.15 -2.45 -3.74
CA TYR A 75 -11.70 -2.39 -3.93
C TYR A 75 -11.33 -1.75 -5.28
N THR A 76 -11.99 -2.12 -6.37
CA THR A 76 -11.67 -1.59 -7.71
C THR A 76 -11.87 -0.09 -7.78
N MET A 77 -12.95 0.42 -7.20
CA MET A 77 -13.22 1.86 -7.16
C MET A 77 -12.22 2.59 -6.25
N LEU A 78 -11.94 2.01 -5.08
CA LEU A 78 -11.00 2.56 -4.12
C LEU A 78 -9.57 2.61 -4.66
N ASP A 79 -9.10 1.53 -5.31
CA ASP A 79 -7.77 1.45 -5.91
C ASP A 79 -7.60 2.45 -7.08
N ALA A 80 -8.64 2.66 -7.88
CA ALA A 80 -8.61 3.66 -8.94
C ALA A 80 -8.50 5.09 -8.38
N GLU A 81 -9.23 5.40 -7.29
CA GLU A 81 -9.14 6.69 -6.62
C GLU A 81 -7.77 6.89 -5.96
N LEU A 82 -7.25 5.85 -5.27
CA LEU A 82 -5.94 5.85 -4.65
C LEU A 82 -4.84 6.12 -5.68
N LYS A 83 -4.87 5.42 -6.82
CA LYS A 83 -3.92 5.62 -7.92
C LYS A 83 -3.95 7.05 -8.47
N ALA A 84 -5.11 7.64 -8.55
CA ALA A 84 -5.25 9.00 -9.06
C ALA A 84 -4.75 10.09 -8.09
N LYS A 85 -4.80 9.83 -6.77
CA LYS A 85 -4.56 10.85 -5.75
C LYS A 85 -3.27 10.67 -4.95
N PHE A 86 -2.81 9.44 -4.75
CA PHE A 86 -1.77 9.13 -3.78
C PHE A 86 -0.76 8.08 -4.26
N ASP A 87 -0.93 7.46 -5.43
CA ASP A 87 -0.06 6.35 -5.83
C ASP A 87 1.27 6.84 -6.39
N TYR A 88 2.35 6.58 -5.68
CA TYR A 88 3.73 6.88 -6.08
C TYR A 88 4.46 5.66 -6.66
N GLU A 89 3.77 4.57 -6.96
CA GLU A 89 4.37 3.33 -7.50
C GLU A 89 5.18 3.56 -8.78
N SER A 90 4.85 4.62 -9.53
CA SER A 90 5.62 5.05 -10.70
C SER A 90 7.01 5.61 -10.37
N GLY A 91 7.31 5.87 -9.10
CA GLY A 91 8.56 6.48 -8.65
C GLY A 91 8.75 7.95 -9.05
N PHE A 92 7.70 8.60 -9.55
CA PHE A 92 7.77 9.99 -10.00
C PHE A 92 7.57 11.02 -8.90
N HIS A 93 6.92 10.64 -7.80
CA HIS A 93 6.80 11.56 -6.69
C HIS A 93 8.15 11.69 -5.97
N ARG A 94 8.63 12.93 -5.87
CA ARG A 94 9.79 13.32 -5.07
C ARG A 94 9.47 14.58 -4.33
N TYR A 95 9.81 14.60 -3.05
CA TYR A 95 9.68 15.79 -2.24
C TYR A 95 10.70 16.84 -2.69
N LYS A 96 10.38 18.14 -2.55
CA LYS A 96 11.24 19.24 -2.98
C LYS A 96 11.32 20.30 -1.90
N GLY A 97 12.48 20.94 -1.79
CA GLY A 97 12.70 22.05 -0.87
C GLY A 97 13.77 21.78 0.17
N THR A 98 13.72 22.51 1.25
CA THR A 98 14.62 22.32 2.41
C THR A 98 14.31 21.02 3.15
N VAL A 99 15.26 20.53 3.93
CA VAL A 99 15.08 19.34 4.78
C VAL A 99 13.80 19.43 5.64
N VAL A 100 13.53 20.63 6.20
CA VAL A 100 12.35 20.87 7.06
C VAL A 100 11.05 20.76 6.25
N GLU A 101 11.01 21.36 5.06
CA GLU A 101 9.84 21.31 4.17
C GLU A 101 9.57 19.87 3.71
N VAL A 102 10.62 19.16 3.28
CA VAL A 102 10.52 17.74 2.85
C VAL A 102 9.99 16.85 3.97
N VAL A 103 10.51 16.98 5.19
CA VAL A 103 10.03 16.17 6.33
C VAL A 103 8.58 16.52 6.66
N LYS A 104 8.21 17.80 6.64
CA LYS A 104 6.83 18.23 6.91
C LYS A 104 5.85 17.69 5.85
N GLU A 105 6.21 17.77 4.57
CA GLU A 105 5.38 17.25 3.48
C GLU A 105 5.23 15.73 3.60
N TYR A 106 6.32 15.00 3.86
CA TYR A 106 6.28 13.57 4.13
C TYR A 106 5.34 13.20 5.30
N GLN A 107 5.38 13.94 6.40
CA GLN A 107 4.51 13.71 7.55
C GLN A 107 3.03 13.98 7.21
N ASN A 108 2.73 14.96 6.38
CA ASN A 108 1.38 15.18 5.87
C ASN A 108 0.91 14.01 4.99
N ASP A 109 1.79 13.50 4.13
CA ASP A 109 1.49 12.34 3.30
C ASP A 109 1.33 11.06 4.13
N ALA A 110 2.03 10.92 5.26
CA ALA A 110 1.83 9.82 6.19
C ALA A 110 0.42 9.83 6.82
N ILE A 111 -0.13 11.01 7.10
CA ILE A 111 -1.52 11.15 7.56
C ILE A 111 -2.50 10.72 6.46
N GLU A 112 -2.25 11.10 5.23
CA GLU A 112 -3.08 10.70 4.09
C GLU A 112 -2.96 9.19 3.82
N ALA A 113 -1.75 8.62 3.90
CA ALA A 113 -1.52 7.18 3.81
C ALA A 113 -2.34 6.40 4.84
N LYS A 114 -2.45 6.92 6.08
CA LYS A 114 -3.29 6.31 7.13
C LYS A 114 -4.77 6.32 6.73
N ARG A 115 -5.27 7.39 6.12
CA ARG A 115 -6.66 7.44 5.63
C ARG A 115 -6.92 6.39 4.54
N TRP A 116 -5.98 6.22 3.61
CA TRP A 116 -6.08 5.17 2.59
C TRP A 116 -6.01 3.78 3.20
N TYR A 117 -5.14 3.58 4.19
CA TYR A 117 -5.07 2.33 4.95
C TYR A 117 -6.42 1.99 5.57
N ASP A 118 -7.08 2.94 6.25
CA ASP A 118 -8.37 2.72 6.92
C ASP A 118 -9.49 2.41 5.92
N ARG A 119 -9.51 3.07 4.76
CA ARG A 119 -10.46 2.78 3.69
C ARG A 119 -10.24 1.37 3.11
N LEU A 120 -9.01 0.92 2.95
CA LEU A 120 -8.70 -0.44 2.53
C LEU A 120 -9.06 -1.46 3.62
N GLN A 121 -8.90 -1.11 4.90
CA GLN A 121 -9.33 -1.95 6.02
C GLN A 121 -10.85 -2.17 6.00
N HIS A 122 -11.63 -1.18 5.59
CA HIS A 122 -13.07 -1.34 5.41
C HIS A 122 -13.40 -2.49 4.45
N VAL A 123 -12.67 -2.63 3.33
CA VAL A 123 -12.88 -3.76 2.39
C VAL A 123 -12.64 -5.11 3.06
N VAL A 124 -11.64 -5.19 3.97
CA VAL A 124 -11.35 -6.42 4.74
C VAL A 124 -12.53 -6.77 5.65
N ASP A 125 -13.03 -5.78 6.40
CA ASP A 125 -13.97 -6.00 7.50
C ASP A 125 -15.43 -6.10 7.04
N ALA A 126 -15.80 -5.37 5.98
CA ALA A 126 -17.19 -5.25 5.54
C ALA A 126 -17.71 -6.49 4.81
N TYR A 127 -16.83 -7.24 4.15
CA TYR A 127 -17.25 -8.34 3.26
C TYR A 127 -16.80 -9.71 3.75
N LEU A 128 -15.73 -9.81 4.53
CA LEU A 128 -15.09 -11.06 4.97
C LEU A 128 -14.73 -11.99 3.78
N SER A 129 -14.40 -11.40 2.63
CA SER A 129 -13.92 -12.14 1.45
C SER A 129 -12.43 -12.43 1.62
N GLN A 130 -12.05 -13.70 1.69
CA GLN A 130 -10.65 -14.12 1.89
C GLN A 130 -9.73 -13.57 0.78
N GLU A 131 -10.17 -13.66 -0.47
CA GLU A 131 -9.40 -13.18 -1.61
C GLU A 131 -9.21 -11.66 -1.56
N TRP A 132 -10.30 -10.90 -1.43
CA TRP A 132 -10.24 -9.44 -1.46
C TRP A 132 -9.67 -8.83 -0.19
N ALA A 133 -9.83 -9.48 0.96
CA ALA A 133 -9.11 -9.13 2.17
C ALA A 133 -7.59 -9.22 1.96
N THR A 134 -7.12 -10.32 1.36
CA THR A 134 -5.68 -10.50 1.06
C THR A 134 -5.18 -9.42 0.08
N VAL A 135 -5.95 -9.11 -0.96
CA VAL A 135 -5.62 -8.04 -1.93
C VAL A 135 -5.58 -6.66 -1.27
N ALA A 136 -6.58 -6.34 -0.45
CA ALA A 136 -6.65 -5.05 0.25
C ALA A 136 -5.51 -4.88 1.26
N ILE A 137 -5.15 -5.93 2.01
CA ILE A 137 -4.03 -5.92 2.95
C ILE A 137 -2.69 -5.74 2.21
N ALA A 138 -2.49 -6.43 1.10
CA ALA A 138 -1.29 -6.22 0.28
C ALA A 138 -1.23 -4.77 -0.26
N ARG A 139 -2.40 -4.17 -0.58
CA ARG A 139 -2.47 -2.78 -1.02
C ARG A 139 -2.20 -1.78 0.10
N GLN A 140 -2.58 -2.08 1.35
CA GLN A 140 -2.16 -1.30 2.52
C GLN A 140 -0.63 -1.25 2.63
N GLY A 141 0.05 -2.39 2.46
CA GLY A 141 1.51 -2.44 2.39
C GLY A 141 2.08 -1.56 1.27
N SER A 142 1.47 -1.62 0.08
CA SER A 142 1.89 -0.82 -1.08
C SER A 142 1.75 0.70 -0.86
N VAL A 143 0.76 1.17 -0.11
CA VAL A 143 0.60 2.59 0.22
C VAL A 143 1.80 3.10 1.01
N TYR A 144 2.20 2.39 2.06
CA TYR A 144 3.34 2.78 2.89
C TYR A 144 4.69 2.57 2.18
N ASP A 145 4.80 1.54 1.35
CA ASP A 145 5.98 1.31 0.52
C ASP A 145 6.16 2.43 -0.54
N SER A 146 5.07 2.94 -1.09
CA SER A 146 5.10 4.10 -1.99
C SER A 146 5.54 5.37 -1.26
N LEU A 147 4.98 5.62 -0.06
CA LEU A 147 5.36 6.73 0.81
C LEU A 147 6.87 6.70 1.14
N ARG A 148 7.35 5.54 1.59
CA ARG A 148 8.75 5.27 1.85
C ARG A 148 9.63 5.57 0.63
N THR A 149 9.23 5.08 -0.54
CA THR A 149 9.98 5.23 -1.79
C THR A 149 10.08 6.70 -2.20
N GLY A 150 9.04 7.49 -1.99
CA GLY A 150 9.03 8.95 -2.23
C GLY A 150 10.12 9.66 -1.44
N LEU A 151 10.20 9.45 -0.12
CA LEU A 151 11.22 10.08 0.74
C LEU A 151 12.63 9.53 0.45
N TYR A 152 12.76 8.22 0.28
CA TYR A 152 14.07 7.61 0.01
C TYR A 152 14.71 8.13 -1.30
N ASN A 153 13.90 8.42 -2.31
CA ASN A 153 14.36 8.91 -3.61
C ASN A 153 14.59 10.43 -3.63
N THR A 154 14.26 11.14 -2.56
CA THR A 154 14.47 12.60 -2.47
C THR A 154 15.95 12.90 -2.27
N ARG A 155 16.57 13.52 -3.27
CA ARG A 155 18.01 13.81 -3.33
C ARG A 155 18.25 15.18 -3.94
N PRO A 156 19.45 15.79 -3.78
CA PRO A 156 19.83 16.95 -4.58
C PRO A 156 19.69 16.68 -6.10
N PRO A 157 19.26 17.63 -6.92
CA PRO A 157 19.03 19.04 -6.57
C PRO A 157 17.65 19.35 -5.94
N GLU A 158 16.70 18.38 -5.89
CA GLU A 158 15.37 18.62 -5.33
C GLU A 158 15.42 18.91 -3.82
N LEU A 159 16.35 18.28 -3.10
CA LEU A 159 16.59 18.49 -1.68
C LEU A 159 17.66 19.58 -1.47
N LYS A 160 17.26 20.70 -0.89
CA LYS A 160 18.16 21.77 -0.48
C LYS A 160 18.68 21.53 0.93
N MET A 161 19.94 21.09 1.02
CA MET A 161 20.60 20.85 2.30
C MET A 161 21.21 22.12 2.88
N PHE A 162 21.53 23.10 2.05
CA PHE A 162 22.16 24.37 2.39
C PHE A 162 21.33 25.53 1.85
N THR A 163 21.41 26.66 2.51
CA THR A 163 20.93 27.94 1.96
C THR A 163 21.81 28.37 0.78
N ASP A 164 21.30 29.24 -0.09
CA ASP A 164 22.06 29.74 -1.24
C ASP A 164 23.37 30.49 -0.81
N ALA A 165 23.37 31.08 0.39
CA ALA A 165 24.56 31.73 0.95
C ALA A 165 25.59 30.71 1.44
N GLN A 166 25.15 29.66 2.13
CA GLN A 166 26.02 28.56 2.57
C GLN A 166 26.59 27.81 1.38
N GLU A 167 25.78 27.53 0.37
CA GLU A 167 26.25 26.83 -0.84
C GLU A 167 27.32 27.63 -1.58
N ARG A 168 27.15 28.96 -1.69
CA ARG A 168 28.18 29.84 -2.27
C ARG A 168 29.47 29.86 -1.45
N ALA A 169 29.36 29.91 -0.12
CA ALA A 169 30.52 29.88 0.76
C ALA A 169 31.28 28.54 0.67
N LEU A 170 30.56 27.40 0.62
CA LEU A 170 31.18 26.09 0.47
C LEU A 170 31.89 25.95 -0.86
N ARG A 171 31.26 26.38 -1.97
CA ARG A 171 31.91 26.36 -3.29
C ARG A 171 33.18 27.24 -3.32
N ALA A 172 33.14 28.44 -2.75
CA ALA A 172 34.29 29.31 -2.68
C ALA A 172 35.45 28.66 -1.84
N ALA A 173 35.12 27.91 -0.83
CA ALA A 173 36.11 27.15 -0.04
C ALA A 173 36.67 25.96 -0.83
N GLU A 174 35.86 25.23 -1.55
CA GLU A 174 36.23 24.10 -2.41
C GLU A 174 37.13 24.52 -3.60
N GLU A 175 36.88 25.73 -4.14
CA GLU A 175 37.64 26.31 -5.25
C GLU A 175 38.91 27.08 -4.78
N SER A 176 39.13 27.19 -3.46
CA SER A 176 40.31 27.87 -2.88
C SER A 176 41.58 27.06 -3.06
N ASP A 177 42.73 27.73 -3.23
CA ASP A 177 44.04 27.05 -3.20
C ASP A 177 44.47 26.62 -1.78
N ASN A 178 43.66 26.87 -0.78
CA ASN A 178 43.93 26.50 0.64
C ASN A 178 43.28 25.13 0.96
N LEU A 179 44.11 24.11 1.09
CA LEU A 179 43.70 22.74 1.41
C LEU A 179 42.88 22.64 2.72
N ASP A 180 43.22 23.43 3.75
CA ASP A 180 42.47 23.43 5.02
C ASP A 180 41.03 23.93 4.84
N LEU A 181 40.76 24.82 3.86
CA LEU A 181 39.42 25.29 3.56
C LEU A 181 38.66 24.28 2.74
N GLN A 182 39.31 23.58 1.80
CA GLN A 182 38.70 22.49 1.04
C GLN A 182 38.30 21.35 1.99
N ASP A 183 39.18 20.89 2.86
CA ASP A 183 38.91 19.81 3.83
C ASP A 183 37.74 20.17 4.76
N LYS A 184 37.67 21.42 5.24
CA LYS A 184 36.54 21.90 6.05
C LYS A 184 35.22 21.92 5.28
N ALA A 185 35.22 22.32 4.02
CA ALA A 185 34.01 22.32 3.19
C ALA A 185 33.50 20.90 2.97
N ASP A 186 34.40 19.95 2.69
CA ASP A 186 34.06 18.53 2.54
C ASP A 186 33.52 17.93 3.83
N GLU A 187 34.14 18.23 4.97
CA GLU A 187 33.67 17.80 6.31
C GLU A 187 32.25 18.30 6.60
N ILE A 188 31.97 19.59 6.31
CA ILE A 188 30.64 20.17 6.49
C ILE A 188 29.62 19.47 5.58
N ARG A 189 29.94 19.25 4.31
CA ARG A 189 29.04 18.54 3.38
C ARG A 189 28.75 17.12 3.85
N LEU A 190 29.79 16.39 4.25
CA LEU A 190 29.64 15.02 4.75
C LEU A 190 28.81 14.95 6.02
N SER A 191 29.05 15.86 6.96
CA SER A 191 28.29 15.97 8.22
C SER A 191 26.79 16.21 7.95
N VAL A 192 26.46 17.20 7.12
CA VAL A 192 25.05 17.50 6.79
C VAL A 192 24.40 16.36 6.01
N GLN A 193 25.12 15.73 5.08
CA GLN A 193 24.60 14.55 4.37
C GLN A 193 24.34 13.36 5.30
N THR A 194 25.23 13.14 6.27
CA THR A 194 25.08 12.08 7.27
C THR A 194 23.87 12.36 8.17
N ALA A 195 23.76 13.58 8.70
CA ALA A 195 22.60 14.00 9.48
C ALA A 195 21.28 13.85 8.73
N TRP A 196 21.27 14.17 7.42
CA TRP A 196 20.10 13.93 6.59
C TRP A 196 19.76 12.45 6.45
N ARG A 197 20.77 11.59 6.22
CA ARG A 197 20.56 10.13 6.11
C ARG A 197 19.96 9.58 7.40
N ASP A 198 20.52 9.94 8.54
CA ASP A 198 20.04 9.49 9.85
C ASP A 198 18.59 9.95 10.09
N LYS A 199 18.30 11.21 9.80
CA LYS A 199 16.95 11.77 9.91
C LYS A 199 15.97 11.09 8.97
N ARG A 200 16.33 10.90 7.70
CA ARG A 200 15.53 10.20 6.71
C ARG A 200 15.24 8.77 7.15
N ASP A 201 16.25 8.03 7.59
CA ASP A 201 16.10 6.63 7.97
C ASP A 201 15.23 6.48 9.23
N GLN A 202 15.29 7.45 10.14
CA GLN A 202 14.37 7.54 11.28
C GLN A 202 12.92 7.76 10.86
N GLU A 203 12.66 8.67 9.92
CA GLU A 203 11.32 8.92 9.40
C GLU A 203 10.77 7.71 8.60
N LEU A 204 11.65 6.97 7.90
CA LEU A 204 11.25 5.79 7.12
C LEU A 204 10.88 4.58 7.99
N ASP A 205 11.40 4.46 9.19
CA ASP A 205 11.28 3.25 10.02
C ASP A 205 9.82 2.84 10.26
N SER A 206 8.95 3.81 10.52
CA SER A 206 7.50 3.56 10.70
C SER A 206 6.83 3.07 9.42
N ALA A 207 7.17 3.66 8.28
CA ALA A 207 6.58 3.26 6.99
C ALA A 207 7.08 1.87 6.57
N ASP A 208 8.37 1.58 6.76
CA ASP A 208 8.98 0.28 6.51
C ASP A 208 8.31 -0.81 7.37
N GLN A 209 8.10 -0.55 8.67
CA GLN A 209 7.43 -1.48 9.57
C GLN A 209 6.02 -1.81 9.11
N VAL A 210 5.20 -0.79 8.77
CA VAL A 210 3.83 -1.02 8.31
C VAL A 210 3.81 -1.75 6.96
N ALA A 211 4.68 -1.38 6.02
CA ALA A 211 4.76 -2.03 4.72
C ALA A 211 5.09 -3.52 4.87
N VAL A 212 6.13 -3.85 5.65
CA VAL A 212 6.53 -5.24 5.93
C VAL A 212 5.42 -6.00 6.63
N ASP A 213 4.81 -5.42 7.68
CA ASP A 213 3.72 -6.04 8.43
C ASP A 213 2.55 -6.42 7.52
N ARG A 214 2.11 -5.50 6.65
CA ARG A 214 0.98 -5.75 5.76
C ARG A 214 1.29 -6.75 4.66
N TYR A 215 2.44 -6.64 4.01
CA TYR A 215 2.85 -7.63 3.01
C TYR A 215 3.01 -9.03 3.62
N ALA A 216 3.62 -9.13 4.80
CA ALA A 216 3.75 -10.41 5.51
C ALA A 216 2.37 -10.99 5.88
N THR A 217 1.45 -10.17 6.37
CA THR A 217 0.06 -10.59 6.64
C THR A 217 -0.64 -11.10 5.38
N ALA A 218 -0.49 -10.43 4.25
CA ALA A 218 -1.07 -10.88 2.98
C ALA A 218 -0.50 -12.25 2.56
N VAL A 219 0.80 -12.48 2.75
CA VAL A 219 1.45 -13.78 2.45
C VAL A 219 0.93 -14.88 3.37
N ILE A 220 0.78 -14.61 4.68
CA ILE A 220 0.20 -15.57 5.66
C ILE A 220 -1.22 -15.95 5.26
N LEU A 221 -2.07 -14.97 4.97
CA LEU A 221 -3.45 -15.23 4.55
C LEU A 221 -3.52 -16.00 3.24
N ALA A 222 -2.65 -15.67 2.27
CA ALA A 222 -2.58 -16.38 1.02
C ALA A 222 -2.20 -17.87 1.21
N ARG A 223 -1.26 -18.16 2.10
CA ARG A 223 -0.92 -19.55 2.47
C ARG A 223 -2.09 -20.26 3.16
N ARG A 224 -2.69 -19.61 4.16
CA ARG A 224 -3.82 -20.17 4.94
C ARG A 224 -5.00 -20.54 4.06
N TYR A 225 -5.32 -19.73 3.06
CA TYR A 225 -6.48 -19.89 2.18
C TYR A 225 -6.13 -20.45 0.80
N ASN A 226 -4.87 -20.85 0.58
CA ASN A 226 -4.37 -21.35 -0.71
C ASN A 226 -4.68 -20.40 -1.87
N LEU A 227 -4.41 -19.10 -1.67
CA LEU A 227 -4.65 -18.06 -2.67
C LEU A 227 -3.39 -17.76 -3.46
N SER A 228 -3.55 -17.65 -4.79
CA SER A 228 -2.48 -17.23 -5.70
C SER A 228 -3.01 -16.14 -6.62
N ASN A 229 -2.52 -14.91 -6.43
CA ASN A 229 -2.90 -13.76 -7.26
C ASN A 229 -1.74 -12.76 -7.41
N ALA A 230 -1.93 -11.78 -8.29
CA ALA A 230 -0.90 -10.78 -8.58
C ALA A 230 -0.50 -9.93 -7.37
N ALA A 231 -1.43 -9.68 -6.43
CA ALA A 231 -1.15 -8.90 -5.22
C ALA A 231 -0.21 -9.65 -4.27
N VAL A 232 -0.44 -10.95 -4.06
CA VAL A 232 0.44 -11.82 -3.27
C VAL A 232 1.82 -11.95 -3.90
N THR A 233 1.87 -12.16 -5.22
CA THR A 233 3.14 -12.21 -5.97
C THR A 233 3.94 -10.92 -5.80
N ARG A 234 3.27 -9.76 -5.87
CA ARG A 234 3.89 -8.45 -5.64
C ARG A 234 4.37 -8.32 -4.20
N ALA A 235 3.55 -8.71 -3.21
CA ALA A 235 3.91 -8.65 -1.79
C ALA A 235 5.20 -9.45 -1.50
N ILE A 236 5.33 -10.67 -2.02
CA ILE A 236 6.54 -11.49 -1.87
C ILE A 236 7.77 -10.77 -2.47
N ARG A 237 7.65 -10.23 -3.68
CA ARG A 237 8.74 -9.50 -4.35
C ARG A 237 9.15 -8.24 -3.57
N ARG A 238 8.16 -7.53 -3.02
CA ARG A 238 8.44 -6.32 -2.23
C ARG A 238 9.09 -6.66 -0.88
N LEU A 239 8.66 -7.74 -0.22
CA LEU A 239 9.33 -8.24 1.00
C LEU A 239 10.78 -8.62 0.73
N ALA A 240 11.08 -9.31 -0.38
CA ALA A 240 12.45 -9.61 -0.77
C ALA A 240 13.28 -8.32 -0.97
N PHE A 241 12.75 -7.35 -1.70
CA PHE A 241 13.39 -6.05 -1.89
C PHE A 241 13.59 -5.30 -0.56
N LEU A 242 12.58 -5.26 0.29
CA LEU A 242 12.66 -4.59 1.59
C LEU A 242 13.71 -5.27 2.49
N THR A 243 13.87 -6.59 2.43
CA THR A 243 14.93 -7.30 3.15
C THR A 243 16.31 -6.79 2.75
N ASP A 244 16.55 -6.60 1.45
CA ASP A 244 17.83 -6.08 0.95
C ASP A 244 18.09 -4.63 1.37
N VAL A 245 17.04 -3.84 1.59
CA VAL A 245 17.15 -2.41 1.91
C VAL A 245 17.20 -2.13 3.40
N VAL A 246 16.32 -2.75 4.20
CA VAL A 246 16.26 -2.50 5.65
C VAL A 246 17.14 -3.46 6.45
N GLY A 247 17.53 -4.57 5.87
CA GLY A 247 18.39 -5.60 6.44
C GLY A 247 17.64 -6.66 7.25
N GLU A 248 18.25 -7.83 7.34
CA GLU A 248 17.67 -9.04 7.97
C GLU A 248 17.26 -8.82 9.44
N ALA A 249 18.06 -8.08 10.21
CA ALA A 249 17.77 -7.83 11.62
C ALA A 249 16.46 -7.04 11.82
N LYS A 250 16.24 -5.98 11.04
CA LYS A 250 14.99 -5.22 11.06
C LYS A 250 13.82 -6.05 10.53
N MET A 251 14.02 -6.84 9.49
CA MET A 251 12.98 -7.74 8.97
C MET A 251 12.54 -8.75 10.03
N ALA A 252 13.47 -9.36 10.76
CA ALA A 252 13.15 -10.24 11.88
C ALA A 252 12.35 -9.52 12.96
N GLN A 253 12.73 -8.27 13.31
CA GLN A 253 11.98 -7.45 14.26
C GLN A 253 10.56 -7.13 13.79
N PHE A 254 10.39 -6.70 12.53
CA PHE A 254 9.11 -6.31 11.97
C PHE A 254 8.14 -7.49 11.80
N THR A 255 8.68 -8.71 11.68
CA THR A 255 7.90 -9.94 11.55
C THR A 255 7.76 -10.76 12.84
N ALA A 256 8.39 -10.34 13.93
CA ALA A 256 8.40 -11.07 15.22
C ALA A 256 6.99 -11.38 15.78
N GLY A 257 6.01 -10.51 15.52
CA GLY A 257 4.61 -10.72 15.91
C GLY A 257 3.82 -11.70 15.01
N LYS A 258 4.46 -12.39 14.08
CA LYS A 258 3.83 -13.27 13.08
C LYS A 258 4.44 -14.68 13.10
N PRO A 259 4.13 -15.50 14.13
CA PRO A 259 4.72 -16.83 14.27
C PRO A 259 4.44 -17.75 13.06
N GLU A 260 3.30 -17.57 12.38
CA GLU A 260 2.93 -18.37 11.20
C GLU A 260 3.87 -18.13 9.99
N LEU A 261 4.66 -17.08 10.02
CA LEU A 261 5.64 -16.81 8.97
C LEU A 261 6.93 -17.63 9.15
N GLU A 262 7.28 -17.97 10.41
CA GLU A 262 8.54 -18.67 10.76
C GLU A 262 9.75 -18.01 10.06
N TYR A 263 9.92 -16.70 10.30
CA TYR A 263 10.91 -15.91 9.56
C TYR A 263 12.31 -16.50 9.69
N THR A 264 12.94 -16.69 8.54
CA THR A 264 14.37 -17.09 8.45
C THR A 264 15.08 -16.17 7.44
N PRO A 265 16.37 -15.85 7.67
CA PRO A 265 17.15 -15.02 6.75
C PRO A 265 17.04 -15.50 5.29
N GLY A 266 16.81 -14.57 4.36
CA GLY A 266 16.65 -14.84 2.94
C GLY A 266 15.38 -15.61 2.55
N MET A 267 14.39 -15.77 3.44
CA MET A 267 13.19 -16.55 3.11
C MET A 267 12.39 -15.96 1.95
N PHE A 268 12.25 -14.65 1.89
CA PHE A 268 11.47 -14.00 0.84
C PHE A 268 12.13 -14.08 -0.54
N GLN A 269 13.46 -14.05 -0.59
CA GLN A 269 14.23 -14.24 -1.83
C GLN A 269 14.08 -15.66 -2.38
N ARG A 270 13.88 -16.67 -1.50
CA ARG A 270 13.66 -18.07 -1.88
C ARG A 270 12.20 -18.38 -2.24
N MET A 271 11.24 -17.55 -1.83
CA MET A 271 9.83 -17.74 -2.19
C MET A 271 9.63 -17.54 -3.68
N ARG A 272 9.15 -18.58 -4.36
CA ARG A 272 8.78 -18.48 -5.79
C ARG A 272 7.44 -17.75 -5.92
N PRO A 273 7.36 -16.67 -6.71
CA PRO A 273 6.08 -16.04 -7.02
C PRO A 273 5.15 -17.08 -7.70
N GLY A 274 3.97 -17.28 -7.16
CA GLY A 274 2.96 -18.20 -7.73
C GLY A 274 2.87 -19.58 -7.08
N VAL A 275 3.83 -19.96 -6.22
CA VAL A 275 3.74 -21.21 -5.43
C VAL A 275 3.74 -20.83 -3.96
N VAL A 276 2.56 -20.53 -3.43
CA VAL A 276 2.36 -20.43 -1.97
C VAL A 276 2.09 -21.84 -1.48
N THR A 277 3.14 -22.64 -1.34
CA THR A 277 3.01 -23.95 -0.69
C THR A 277 2.75 -23.73 0.80
N ALA A 278 1.68 -24.33 1.30
CA ALA A 278 1.53 -24.53 2.74
C ALA A 278 2.71 -25.38 3.26
N PRO A 279 3.14 -25.15 4.50
CA PRO A 279 4.19 -25.98 5.11
C PRO A 279 3.79 -27.46 5.19
#